data_8bdbb1bfd9c86c76657db43e9a17f447
#
_entry.id   8bdbb1bfd9c86c76657db43e9a17f447
#
_cell.length_a   1.000
_cell.length_b   1.000
_cell.length_c   1.000
_cell.angle_alpha   90.00
_cell.angle_beta   90.00
_cell.angle_gamma   90.00
#
_symmetry.space_group_name_H-M   'P 1'
#
loop_
_entity.id
_entity.type
_entity.pdbx_description
1 polymer ?
#
loop_
_entity_poly.entity_id
_entity_poly.type
_entity_poly.pdbx_seq_one_letter_code
_entity_poly.pdbx_strand_id
1 'polypeptide(L)'
;MSKKASIIGGGIIGLCSAYYLAKEGFQVSVFDKSDMTDGCSYGNAGMIVPSHIMPLAQPGMIAQGMKWMFDSQSPFYVKPRLSTDLIKWGMQFYQHANKKHVEKAMPALRDLSMLSKELYQDFAKENSSFFYDEKGLLMLFKTEKMAEEMHHEGKMAENLGLGVNYLSKDEVSQLETGTKTDVIGGVHYISDAHLYPQKFMQFIKEQLNKLGVSIHKNTTVTDFKINNNIVSEVITSKGNFTTDEVVLATGSWSPEIAKKLQTRISLLPGKGYSFTLKEQSHKPSIPSILCEGKVAVTPMANDIRFGGTMEITHNNDTKINQNRLKGIINSVNDFYPDLNIEMPKVEDTWYGFRPCTPSGMPIITKSKKITNLTFATGHAMMGLSLAPATGKIVAELISGKPTSVATNMFQL
;
A
#
# COMPACT_ATOMS: atom_id res chain seq x y z
N MET A 1 34.74 -9.96 1.66
CA MET A 1 34.07 -8.74 1.16
C MET A 1 32.55 -8.87 1.42
N SER A 2 31.89 -7.81 1.84
CA SER A 2 30.41 -7.81 2.00
C SER A 2 29.75 -7.99 0.63
N LYS A 3 28.67 -8.80 0.57
CA LYS A 3 27.89 -8.98 -0.65
C LYS A 3 27.18 -7.68 -1.03
N LYS A 4 27.08 -7.42 -2.33
CA LYS A 4 26.40 -6.23 -2.88
C LYS A 4 24.93 -6.55 -3.18
N ALA A 5 24.03 -5.70 -2.75
CA ALA A 5 22.60 -5.79 -3.07
C ALA A 5 22.12 -4.53 -3.80
N SER A 6 21.50 -4.73 -4.96
CA SER A 6 20.91 -3.65 -5.77
C SER A 6 19.39 -3.66 -5.63
N ILE A 7 18.84 -2.57 -5.10
CA ILE A 7 17.39 -2.37 -4.94
C ILE A 7 16.88 -1.49 -6.08
N ILE A 8 15.98 -2.01 -6.89
CA ILE A 8 15.39 -1.29 -8.01
C ILE A 8 14.04 -0.74 -7.56
N GLY A 9 13.98 0.58 -7.38
CA GLY A 9 12.84 1.33 -6.86
C GLY A 9 13.04 1.85 -5.44
N GLY A 10 13.01 3.17 -5.28
CA GLY A 10 13.16 3.91 -4.03
C GLY A 10 11.83 4.26 -3.33
N GLY A 11 10.77 3.51 -3.61
CA GLY A 11 9.55 3.55 -2.83
C GLY A 11 9.73 2.91 -1.45
N ILE A 12 8.71 3.00 -0.59
CA ILE A 12 8.80 2.52 0.80
C ILE A 12 9.20 1.04 0.90
N ILE A 13 8.73 0.19 0.00
CA ILE A 13 9.09 -1.24 -0.05
C ILE A 13 10.59 -1.42 -0.32
N GLY A 14 11.12 -0.68 -1.29
CA GLY A 14 12.56 -0.73 -1.62
C GLY A 14 13.42 -0.18 -0.49
N LEU A 15 13.02 0.93 0.13
CA LEU A 15 13.77 1.53 1.25
C LEU A 15 13.76 0.64 2.50
N CYS A 16 12.63 0.01 2.87
CA CYS A 16 12.60 -0.96 3.96
C CYS A 16 13.42 -2.21 3.63
N SER A 17 13.40 -2.71 2.37
CA SER A 17 14.26 -3.81 1.95
C SER A 17 15.76 -3.45 2.06
N ALA A 18 16.11 -2.23 1.64
CA ALA A 18 17.47 -1.72 1.78
C ALA A 18 17.90 -1.63 3.25
N TYR A 19 17.02 -1.17 4.12
CA TYR A 19 17.30 -1.06 5.56
C TYR A 19 17.63 -2.40 6.19
N TYR A 20 16.78 -3.41 5.98
CA TYR A 20 17.02 -4.73 6.59
C TYR A 20 18.23 -5.45 5.96
N LEU A 21 18.46 -5.31 4.64
CA LEU A 21 19.66 -5.86 4.00
C LEU A 21 20.96 -5.19 4.50
N ALA A 22 20.94 -3.87 4.70
CA ALA A 22 22.10 -3.19 5.28
C ALA A 22 22.38 -3.66 6.73
N LYS A 23 21.32 -3.89 7.52
CA LYS A 23 21.45 -4.49 8.88
C LYS A 23 21.99 -5.94 8.84
N GLU A 24 21.76 -6.68 7.76
CA GLU A 24 22.36 -8.01 7.52
C GLU A 24 23.82 -7.94 6.99
N GLY A 25 24.38 -6.74 6.85
CA GLY A 25 25.78 -6.53 6.44
C GLY A 25 26.01 -6.48 4.92
N PHE A 26 24.95 -6.35 4.11
CA PHE A 26 25.09 -6.12 2.68
C PHE A 26 25.55 -4.69 2.38
N GLN A 27 26.37 -4.54 1.33
CA GLN A 27 26.61 -3.24 0.72
C GLN A 27 25.44 -2.92 -0.22
N VAL A 28 24.55 -2.02 0.18
CA VAL A 28 23.29 -1.78 -0.52
C VAL A 28 23.34 -0.51 -1.37
N SER A 29 22.85 -0.64 -2.62
CA SER A 29 22.58 0.48 -3.53
C SER A 29 21.13 0.51 -3.94
N VAL A 30 20.46 1.66 -3.79
CA VAL A 30 19.07 1.88 -4.21
C VAL A 30 19.07 2.74 -5.47
N PHE A 31 18.34 2.32 -6.51
CA PHE A 31 18.20 3.05 -7.78
C PHE A 31 16.77 3.47 -7.99
N ASP A 32 16.54 4.78 -8.18
CA ASP A 32 15.23 5.31 -8.54
C ASP A 32 15.31 6.28 -9.71
N LYS A 33 14.34 6.17 -10.62
CA LYS A 33 14.25 7.04 -11.81
C LYS A 33 13.88 8.48 -11.47
N SER A 34 13.29 8.73 -10.30
CA SER A 34 12.86 10.04 -9.81
C SER A 34 13.86 10.63 -8.81
N ASP A 35 13.60 11.83 -8.37
CA ASP A 35 14.34 12.49 -7.29
C ASP A 35 13.93 11.97 -5.89
N MET A 36 12.95 11.06 -5.82
CA MET A 36 12.41 10.50 -4.59
C MET A 36 11.82 11.55 -3.63
N THR A 37 11.24 12.61 -4.16
CA THR A 37 10.48 13.62 -3.38
C THR A 37 8.98 13.40 -3.48
N ASP A 38 8.53 12.72 -4.53
CA ASP A 38 7.15 12.33 -4.80
C ASP A 38 7.09 10.85 -5.19
N GLY A 39 5.91 10.24 -5.08
CA GLY A 39 5.65 8.85 -5.47
C GLY A 39 4.54 8.24 -4.63
N CYS A 40 4.17 7.00 -4.96
CA CYS A 40 3.02 6.33 -4.35
C CYS A 40 3.09 6.21 -2.81
N SER A 41 4.28 6.23 -2.24
CA SER A 41 4.47 6.16 -0.79
C SER A 41 4.16 7.48 -0.07
N TYR A 42 4.36 8.63 -0.73
CA TYR A 42 4.19 9.96 -0.11
C TYR A 42 2.72 10.35 0.03
N GLY A 43 1.90 10.08 -0.98
CA GLY A 43 0.47 10.39 -0.98
C GLY A 43 -0.42 9.29 -0.38
N ASN A 44 0.16 8.27 0.26
CA ASN A 44 -0.57 7.22 0.95
C ASN A 44 -1.41 7.79 2.12
N ALA A 45 -2.51 7.12 2.46
CA ALA A 45 -3.37 7.50 3.58
C ALA A 45 -2.70 7.36 4.97
N GLY A 46 -1.55 6.73 5.07
CA GLY A 46 -0.80 6.65 6.34
C GLY A 46 -1.31 5.60 7.32
N MET A 47 -2.27 4.81 6.94
CA MET A 47 -2.87 3.78 7.80
C MET A 47 -1.99 2.52 7.85
N ILE A 48 -1.79 1.98 9.05
CA ILE A 48 -1.13 0.71 9.36
C ILE A 48 -2.21 -0.21 9.89
N VAL A 49 -2.68 -1.13 9.05
CA VAL A 49 -4.01 -1.74 9.24
C VAL A 49 -3.97 -3.28 9.23
N PRO A 50 -3.60 -3.90 10.34
CA PRO A 50 -3.77 -5.34 10.56
C PRO A 50 -5.18 -5.86 10.29
N SER A 51 -6.20 -4.99 10.44
CA SER A 51 -7.60 -5.32 10.17
C SER A 51 -7.93 -5.56 8.69
N HIS A 52 -7.10 -5.04 7.76
CA HIS A 52 -7.32 -5.19 6.33
C HIS A 52 -6.90 -6.58 5.82
N ILE A 53 -7.59 -7.61 6.32
CA ILE A 53 -7.34 -9.01 6.03
C ILE A 53 -7.97 -9.49 4.72
N MET A 54 -8.95 -8.75 4.18
CA MET A 54 -9.66 -9.16 2.97
C MET A 54 -8.85 -8.83 1.71
N PRO A 55 -8.53 -9.82 0.86
CA PRO A 55 -7.86 -9.54 -0.41
C PRO A 55 -8.81 -8.81 -1.36
N LEU A 56 -8.26 -8.05 -2.33
CA LEU A 56 -9.06 -7.37 -3.35
C LEU A 56 -9.90 -8.36 -4.17
N ALA A 57 -9.37 -9.56 -4.43
CA ALA A 57 -10.04 -10.62 -5.15
C ALA A 57 -10.94 -11.45 -4.20
N GLN A 58 -12.19 -11.04 -4.05
CA GLN A 58 -13.19 -11.72 -3.21
C GLN A 58 -14.52 -11.90 -3.97
N PRO A 59 -15.39 -12.82 -3.51
CA PRO A 59 -16.70 -13.03 -4.10
C PRO A 59 -17.52 -11.73 -4.19
N GLY A 60 -18.24 -11.52 -5.30
CA GLY A 60 -19.09 -10.35 -5.50
C GLY A 60 -18.38 -9.12 -6.06
N MET A 61 -17.04 -9.00 -5.94
CA MET A 61 -16.30 -7.80 -6.38
C MET A 61 -16.44 -7.50 -7.88
N ILE A 62 -16.59 -8.51 -8.72
CA ILE A 62 -16.77 -8.30 -10.17
C ILE A 62 -18.12 -7.66 -10.44
N ALA A 63 -19.20 -8.19 -9.86
CA ALA A 63 -20.55 -7.64 -10.00
C ALA A 63 -20.62 -6.22 -9.43
N GLN A 64 -20.02 -5.99 -8.26
CA GLN A 64 -19.92 -4.69 -7.64
C GLN A 64 -19.10 -3.70 -8.50
N GLY A 65 -17.98 -4.13 -9.05
CA GLY A 65 -17.15 -3.33 -9.95
C GLY A 65 -17.89 -2.95 -11.23
N MET A 66 -18.64 -3.86 -11.84
CA MET A 66 -19.49 -3.56 -12.99
C MET A 66 -20.56 -2.52 -12.65
N LYS A 67 -21.22 -2.64 -11.49
CA LYS A 67 -22.21 -1.65 -11.04
C LYS A 67 -21.59 -0.27 -10.88
N TRP A 68 -20.40 -0.17 -10.29
CA TRP A 68 -19.68 1.08 -10.07
C TRP A 68 -19.19 1.73 -11.37
N MET A 69 -19.00 0.98 -12.45
CA MET A 69 -18.57 1.55 -13.74
C MET A 69 -19.59 2.52 -14.35
N PHE A 70 -20.86 2.41 -13.99
CA PHE A 70 -21.92 3.31 -14.47
C PHE A 70 -22.07 4.59 -13.64
N ASP A 71 -21.38 4.71 -12.52
CA ASP A 71 -21.36 5.89 -11.67
C ASP A 71 -20.02 6.63 -11.77
N SER A 72 -20.05 7.87 -12.27
CA SER A 72 -18.85 8.68 -12.46
C SER A 72 -18.18 9.13 -11.16
N GLN A 73 -18.88 9.07 -10.03
CA GLN A 73 -18.38 9.42 -8.69
C GLN A 73 -18.03 8.19 -7.84
N SER A 74 -18.27 6.98 -8.34
CA SER A 74 -18.00 5.74 -7.60
C SER A 74 -16.52 5.59 -7.21
N PRO A 75 -16.22 4.82 -6.14
CA PRO A 75 -14.85 4.64 -5.66
C PRO A 75 -13.98 3.76 -6.58
N PHE A 76 -14.57 3.03 -7.51
CA PHE A 76 -13.87 2.10 -8.39
C PHE A 76 -14.25 2.29 -9.87
N TYR A 77 -13.26 2.19 -10.75
CA TYR A 77 -13.46 2.27 -12.19
C TYR A 77 -12.39 1.46 -12.93
N VAL A 78 -12.80 0.83 -14.02
CA VAL A 78 -11.87 0.23 -14.99
C VAL A 78 -11.94 1.04 -16.27
N LYS A 79 -10.84 1.71 -16.64
CA LYS A 79 -10.77 2.49 -17.87
C LYS A 79 -10.87 1.56 -19.07
N PRO A 80 -11.94 1.64 -19.90
CA PRO A 80 -12.13 0.76 -21.04
C PRO A 80 -10.97 0.87 -22.02
N ARG A 81 -10.36 -0.26 -22.36
CA ARG A 81 -9.29 -0.34 -23.36
C ARG A 81 -9.15 -1.77 -23.88
N LEU A 82 -8.78 -1.90 -25.15
CA LEU A 82 -8.38 -3.18 -25.72
C LEU A 82 -6.92 -3.45 -25.30
N SER A 83 -6.74 -4.31 -24.33
CA SER A 83 -5.43 -4.67 -23.79
C SER A 83 -5.41 -6.14 -23.39
N THR A 84 -4.48 -6.88 -23.96
CA THR A 84 -4.27 -8.30 -23.63
C THR A 84 -3.89 -8.48 -22.15
N ASP A 85 -3.18 -7.52 -21.58
CA ASP A 85 -2.78 -7.55 -20.17
C ASP A 85 -3.99 -7.33 -19.25
N LEU A 86 -4.92 -6.43 -19.63
CA LEU A 86 -6.17 -6.23 -18.89
C LEU A 86 -7.05 -7.48 -18.93
N ILE A 87 -7.19 -8.10 -20.08
CA ILE A 87 -8.00 -9.33 -20.24
C ILE A 87 -7.40 -10.47 -19.42
N LYS A 88 -6.08 -10.69 -19.50
CA LYS A 88 -5.40 -11.73 -18.73
C LYS A 88 -5.50 -11.49 -17.22
N TRP A 89 -5.27 -10.25 -16.80
CA TRP A 89 -5.40 -9.87 -15.41
C TRP A 89 -6.84 -10.10 -14.91
N GLY A 90 -7.85 -9.70 -15.70
CA GLY A 90 -9.26 -9.90 -15.38
C GLY A 90 -9.64 -11.37 -15.24
N MET A 91 -9.17 -12.24 -16.15
CA MET A 91 -9.39 -13.69 -16.04
C MET A 91 -8.73 -14.27 -14.77
N GLN A 92 -7.50 -13.87 -14.46
CA GLN A 92 -6.82 -14.30 -13.24
C GLN A 92 -7.52 -13.77 -11.98
N PHE A 93 -8.01 -12.53 -12.01
CA PHE A 93 -8.78 -11.97 -10.91
C PHE A 93 -10.06 -12.76 -10.67
N TYR A 94 -10.78 -13.12 -11.73
CA TYR A 94 -11.98 -13.98 -11.65
C TYR A 94 -11.66 -15.33 -10.99
N GLN A 95 -10.55 -15.96 -11.36
CA GLN A 95 -10.11 -17.24 -10.80
C GLN A 95 -9.81 -17.15 -9.29
N HIS A 96 -9.34 -15.99 -8.80
CA HIS A 96 -9.05 -15.75 -7.39
C HIS A 96 -10.27 -15.21 -6.61
N ALA A 97 -11.30 -14.68 -7.27
CA ALA A 97 -12.48 -14.10 -6.60
C ALA A 97 -13.42 -15.17 -6.04
N ASN A 98 -12.94 -16.02 -5.15
CA ASN A 98 -13.67 -17.13 -4.54
C ASN A 98 -13.37 -17.29 -3.05
N LYS A 99 -14.29 -17.96 -2.32
CA LYS A 99 -14.21 -18.14 -0.87
C LYS A 99 -12.93 -18.86 -0.42
N LYS A 100 -12.52 -19.90 -1.15
CA LYS A 100 -11.30 -20.69 -0.82
C LYS A 100 -10.03 -19.84 -0.87
N HIS A 101 -9.94 -18.89 -1.82
CA HIS A 101 -8.83 -17.96 -1.88
C HIS A 101 -8.83 -17.01 -0.68
N VAL A 102 -9.99 -16.42 -0.36
CA VAL A 102 -10.16 -15.52 0.80
C VAL A 102 -9.75 -16.22 2.10
N GLU A 103 -10.25 -17.41 2.36
CA GLU A 103 -9.94 -18.19 3.56
C GLU A 103 -8.43 -18.46 3.75
N LYS A 104 -7.69 -18.63 2.64
CA LYS A 104 -6.23 -18.80 2.68
C LYS A 104 -5.47 -17.48 2.78
N ALA A 105 -5.99 -16.43 2.16
CA ALA A 105 -5.35 -15.13 2.11
C ALA A 105 -5.41 -14.38 3.45
N MET A 106 -6.55 -14.46 4.14
CA MET A 106 -6.80 -13.72 5.38
C MET A 106 -5.74 -13.97 6.47
N PRO A 107 -5.40 -15.21 6.86
CA PRO A 107 -4.37 -15.45 7.86
C PRO A 107 -3.00 -14.91 7.41
N ALA A 108 -2.64 -15.10 6.14
CA ALA A 108 -1.37 -14.65 5.62
C ALA A 108 -1.25 -13.11 5.63
N LEU A 109 -2.31 -12.39 5.25
CA LEU A 109 -2.36 -10.92 5.32
C LEU A 109 -2.31 -10.44 6.77
N ARG A 110 -3.06 -11.09 7.69
CA ARG A 110 -3.02 -10.78 9.11
C ARG A 110 -1.60 -10.91 9.67
N ASP A 111 -0.94 -12.05 9.42
CA ASP A 111 0.40 -12.31 9.95
C ASP A 111 1.43 -11.31 9.42
N LEU A 112 1.39 -11.02 8.12
CA LEU A 112 2.26 -10.02 7.50
C LEU A 112 2.02 -8.62 8.06
N SER A 113 0.75 -8.24 8.27
CA SER A 113 0.37 -6.93 8.78
C SER A 113 0.72 -6.76 10.26
N MET A 114 0.53 -7.79 11.08
CA MET A 114 0.91 -7.78 12.49
C MET A 114 2.42 -7.65 12.66
N LEU A 115 3.20 -8.45 11.93
CA LEU A 115 4.66 -8.31 11.92
C LEU A 115 5.07 -6.88 11.50
N SER A 116 4.40 -6.33 10.48
CA SER A 116 4.72 -4.97 10.02
C SER A 116 4.41 -3.92 11.08
N LYS A 117 3.29 -4.05 11.80
CA LYS A 117 2.93 -3.16 12.91
C LYS A 117 3.98 -3.22 14.04
N GLU A 118 4.39 -4.42 14.46
CA GLU A 118 5.44 -4.59 15.47
C GLU A 118 6.74 -3.87 15.07
N LEU A 119 7.14 -3.99 13.80
CA LEU A 119 8.33 -3.33 13.31
C LEU A 119 8.18 -1.79 13.22
N TYR A 120 6.96 -1.28 12.97
CA TYR A 120 6.68 0.15 13.08
C TYR A 120 6.75 0.64 14.52
N GLN A 121 6.28 -0.14 15.50
CA GLN A 121 6.43 0.16 16.91
C GLN A 121 7.90 0.26 17.32
N ASP A 122 8.74 -0.64 16.79
CA ASP A 122 10.19 -0.57 17.06
C ASP A 122 10.82 0.70 16.46
N PHE A 123 10.46 1.09 15.25
CA PHE A 123 10.89 2.37 14.69
C PHE A 123 10.38 3.57 15.51
N ALA A 124 9.16 3.52 16.01
CA ALA A 124 8.58 4.60 16.81
C ALA A 124 9.23 4.75 18.19
N LYS A 125 9.70 3.65 18.80
CA LYS A 125 10.50 3.67 20.03
C LYS A 125 11.86 4.36 19.82
N GLU A 126 12.47 4.15 18.63
CA GLU A 126 13.74 4.78 18.30
C GLU A 126 13.58 6.27 17.96
N ASN A 127 12.47 6.64 17.31
CA ASN A 127 12.23 8.00 16.86
C ASN A 127 10.73 8.27 16.58
N SER A 128 10.15 9.23 17.26
CA SER A 128 8.74 9.63 17.12
C SER A 128 8.47 10.67 16.01
N SER A 129 9.47 11.04 15.20
CA SER A 129 9.38 12.16 14.25
C SER A 129 8.37 11.94 13.11
N PHE A 130 7.91 10.72 12.88
CA PHE A 130 6.95 10.38 11.82
C PHE A 130 5.50 10.23 12.32
N PHE A 131 5.20 10.66 13.55
CA PHE A 131 3.85 10.74 14.12
C PHE A 131 3.09 9.40 14.06
N TYR A 132 3.72 8.34 14.54
CA TYR A 132 3.05 7.04 14.68
C TYR A 132 2.08 7.09 15.87
N ASP A 133 0.82 6.71 15.64
CA ASP A 133 -0.23 6.71 16.67
C ASP A 133 -1.11 5.44 16.56
N GLU A 134 -1.43 4.81 17.69
CA GLU A 134 -2.13 3.53 17.82
C GLU A 134 -3.59 3.69 18.28
N LYS A 135 -4.29 4.69 17.79
CA LYS A 135 -5.70 4.93 18.13
C LYS A 135 -6.70 4.00 17.44
N GLY A 136 -6.21 3.03 16.69
CA GLY A 136 -7.06 2.14 15.89
C GLY A 136 -7.53 2.77 14.60
N LEU A 137 -8.56 2.14 13.99
CA LEU A 137 -9.23 2.59 12.77
C LEU A 137 -10.74 2.45 12.93
N LEU A 138 -11.49 3.50 12.59
CA LEU A 138 -12.94 3.48 12.53
C LEU A 138 -13.43 3.17 11.11
N MET A 139 -14.21 2.09 10.97
CA MET A 139 -15.01 1.83 9.77
C MET A 139 -16.40 2.42 10.00
N LEU A 140 -16.67 3.57 9.42
CA LEU A 140 -17.90 4.33 9.62
C LEU A 140 -18.92 4.04 8.51
N PHE A 141 -20.20 3.88 8.87
CA PHE A 141 -21.26 3.57 7.92
C PHE A 141 -22.57 4.31 8.23
N LYS A 142 -23.40 4.48 7.18
CA LYS A 142 -24.68 5.21 7.22
C LYS A 142 -25.89 4.34 6.86
N THR A 143 -25.68 3.10 6.38
CA THR A 143 -26.74 2.22 5.94
C THR A 143 -26.71 0.89 6.68
N GLU A 144 -27.88 0.33 6.99
CA GLU A 144 -28.00 -0.99 7.64
C GLU A 144 -27.28 -2.08 6.84
N LYS A 145 -27.38 -2.05 5.52
CA LYS A 145 -26.66 -3.00 4.67
C LYS A 145 -25.15 -2.94 4.89
N MET A 146 -24.56 -1.74 4.98
CA MET A 146 -23.14 -1.59 5.23
C MET A 146 -22.77 -2.00 6.65
N ALA A 147 -23.66 -1.74 7.63
CA ALA A 147 -23.52 -2.22 9.00
C ALA A 147 -23.40 -3.76 9.05
N GLU A 148 -24.30 -4.47 8.35
CA GLU A 148 -24.25 -5.95 8.27
C GLU A 148 -22.95 -6.45 7.64
N GLU A 149 -22.49 -5.81 6.53
CA GLU A 149 -21.22 -6.15 5.87
C GLU A 149 -20.03 -5.94 6.81
N MET A 150 -19.96 -4.79 7.49
CA MET A 150 -18.85 -4.46 8.40
C MET A 150 -18.87 -5.31 9.67
N HIS A 151 -20.03 -5.65 10.21
CA HIS A 151 -20.15 -6.58 11.32
C HIS A 151 -19.69 -7.99 10.93
N HIS A 152 -20.00 -8.44 9.72
CA HIS A 152 -19.52 -9.72 9.22
C HIS A 152 -17.99 -9.74 9.07
N GLU A 153 -17.40 -8.69 8.48
CA GLU A 153 -15.94 -8.54 8.37
C GLU A 153 -15.27 -8.44 9.74
N GLY A 154 -15.88 -7.71 10.68
CA GLY A 154 -15.42 -7.62 12.06
C GLY A 154 -15.33 -8.98 12.76
N LYS A 155 -16.36 -9.83 12.63
CA LYS A 155 -16.35 -11.20 13.17
C LYS A 155 -15.26 -12.07 12.55
N MET A 156 -14.98 -11.91 11.26
CA MET A 156 -13.85 -12.61 10.62
C MET A 156 -12.51 -12.16 11.21
N ALA A 157 -12.35 -10.86 11.49
CA ALA A 157 -11.17 -10.32 12.13
C ALA A 157 -11.00 -10.81 13.57
N GLU A 158 -12.08 -10.84 14.37
CA GLU A 158 -12.09 -11.44 15.73
C GLU A 158 -11.65 -12.90 15.72
N ASN A 159 -12.14 -13.70 14.77
CA ASN A 159 -11.76 -15.10 14.61
C ASN A 159 -10.27 -15.28 14.28
N LEU A 160 -9.62 -14.24 13.78
CA LEU A 160 -8.17 -14.18 13.54
C LEU A 160 -7.41 -13.53 14.70
N GLY A 161 -8.06 -13.25 15.83
CA GLY A 161 -7.44 -12.70 17.04
C GLY A 161 -7.19 -11.18 17.00
N LEU A 162 -7.86 -10.45 16.09
CA LEU A 162 -7.78 -8.99 16.05
C LEU A 162 -8.83 -8.39 16.99
N GLY A 163 -8.48 -7.29 17.66
CA GLY A 163 -9.40 -6.58 18.55
C GLY A 163 -10.41 -5.73 17.76
N VAL A 164 -11.70 -5.94 18.03
CA VAL A 164 -12.81 -5.28 17.33
C VAL A 164 -13.85 -4.82 18.33
N ASN A 165 -14.31 -3.56 18.20
CA ASN A 165 -15.46 -3.05 18.92
C ASN A 165 -16.54 -2.62 17.92
N TYR A 166 -17.78 -3.03 18.17
CA TYR A 166 -18.95 -2.61 17.38
C TYR A 166 -19.60 -1.45 18.10
N LEU A 167 -19.72 -0.32 17.42
CA LEU A 167 -20.11 0.95 18.01
C LEU A 167 -21.46 1.43 17.44
N SER A 168 -22.38 1.78 18.33
CA SER A 168 -23.56 2.58 18.01
C SER A 168 -23.16 4.01 17.62
N LYS A 169 -24.11 4.79 17.08
CA LYS A 169 -23.94 6.21 16.77
C LYS A 169 -23.39 7.01 17.96
N ASP A 170 -23.97 6.80 19.15
CA ASP A 170 -23.60 7.54 20.35
C ASP A 170 -22.18 7.17 20.83
N GLU A 171 -21.81 5.89 20.75
CA GLU A 171 -20.46 5.43 21.09
C GLU A 171 -19.41 5.94 20.09
N VAL A 172 -19.73 6.03 18.79
CA VAL A 172 -18.87 6.69 17.81
C VAL A 172 -18.66 8.16 18.20
N SER A 173 -19.72 8.88 18.56
CA SER A 173 -19.63 10.30 18.96
C SER A 173 -18.85 10.50 20.25
N GLN A 174 -18.85 9.54 21.17
CA GLN A 174 -18.06 9.57 22.41
C GLN A 174 -16.60 9.29 22.15
N LEU A 175 -16.29 8.40 21.20
CA LEU A 175 -14.93 8.03 20.86
C LEU A 175 -14.25 9.05 19.93
N GLU A 176 -14.98 9.55 18.92
CA GLU A 176 -14.50 10.57 17.98
C GLU A 176 -14.88 11.98 18.48
N THR A 177 -13.95 12.56 19.25
CA THR A 177 -14.18 13.85 19.91
C THR A 177 -13.66 15.06 19.13
N GLY A 178 -12.90 14.83 18.06
CA GLY A 178 -12.21 15.89 17.32
C GLY A 178 -13.12 16.57 16.28
N THR A 179 -14.21 15.94 15.86
CA THR A 179 -15.20 16.48 14.92
C THR A 179 -16.50 15.71 15.02
N LYS A 180 -17.60 16.33 14.59
CA LYS A 180 -18.91 15.71 14.57
C LYS A 180 -19.03 14.70 13.42
N THR A 181 -19.64 13.57 13.71
CA THR A 181 -19.94 12.53 12.72
C THR A 181 -21.44 12.42 12.47
N ASP A 182 -21.82 12.16 11.22
CA ASP A 182 -23.18 11.75 10.85
C ASP A 182 -23.15 10.31 10.34
N VAL A 183 -23.44 9.37 11.23
CA VAL A 183 -23.35 7.91 10.98
C VAL A 183 -24.47 7.20 11.75
N ILE A 184 -24.79 5.96 11.38
CA ILE A 184 -25.65 5.09 12.20
C ILE A 184 -24.83 4.21 13.16
N GLY A 185 -23.52 4.06 12.92
CA GLY A 185 -22.59 3.30 13.75
C GLY A 185 -21.23 3.16 13.11
N GLY A 186 -20.40 2.33 13.71
CA GLY A 186 -19.07 2.03 13.24
C GLY A 186 -18.50 0.73 13.78
N VAL A 187 -17.43 0.24 13.16
CA VAL A 187 -16.56 -0.81 13.70
C VAL A 187 -15.20 -0.21 13.98
N HIS A 188 -14.73 -0.36 15.22
CA HIS A 188 -13.42 0.13 15.64
C HIS A 188 -12.43 -1.02 15.76
N TYR A 189 -11.43 -1.04 14.88
CA TYR A 189 -10.31 -1.98 14.91
C TYR A 189 -9.20 -1.41 15.78
N ILE A 190 -9.10 -1.87 17.03
CA ILE A 190 -8.14 -1.34 18.02
C ILE A 190 -6.69 -1.75 17.73
N SER A 191 -6.49 -2.78 16.92
CA SER A 191 -5.16 -3.24 16.51
C SER A 191 -4.48 -2.35 15.47
N ASP A 192 -5.23 -1.43 14.86
CA ASP A 192 -4.73 -0.58 13.77
C ASP A 192 -4.00 0.66 14.30
N ALA A 193 -3.22 1.28 13.42
CA ALA A 193 -2.45 2.47 13.72
C ALA A 193 -2.37 3.38 12.49
N HIS A 194 -1.75 4.54 12.64
CA HIS A 194 -1.45 5.41 11.51
C HIS A 194 -0.16 6.20 11.73
N LEU A 195 0.35 6.79 10.65
CA LEU A 195 1.54 7.63 10.67
C LEU A 195 1.49 8.68 9.56
N TYR A 196 2.43 9.63 9.59
CA TYR A 196 2.58 10.64 8.54
C TYR A 196 3.55 10.12 7.45
N PRO A 197 3.07 9.69 6.27
CA PRO A 197 3.91 9.00 5.27
C PRO A 197 5.15 9.76 4.84
N GLN A 198 5.06 11.08 4.56
CA GLN A 198 6.22 11.89 4.17
C GLN A 198 7.29 11.89 5.26
N LYS A 199 6.88 11.97 6.53
CA LYS A 199 7.80 11.96 7.68
C LYS A 199 8.47 10.59 7.84
N PHE A 200 7.72 9.50 7.63
CA PHE A 200 8.32 8.17 7.63
C PHE A 200 9.28 7.94 6.46
N MET A 201 8.94 8.43 5.26
CA MET A 201 9.85 8.38 4.10
C MET A 201 11.15 9.17 4.37
N GLN A 202 11.07 10.29 5.07
CA GLN A 202 12.25 11.04 5.51
C GLN A 202 13.06 10.23 6.53
N PHE A 203 12.41 9.75 7.58
CA PHE A 203 13.03 8.95 8.63
C PHE A 203 13.80 7.75 8.07
N ILE A 204 13.17 6.92 7.23
CA ILE A 204 13.84 5.73 6.69
C ILE A 204 15.05 6.09 5.80
N LYS A 205 15.00 7.18 5.03
CA LYS A 205 16.15 7.66 4.26
C LYS A 205 17.30 8.12 5.16
N GLU A 206 17.01 8.75 6.29
CA GLU A 206 18.02 9.11 7.29
C GLU A 206 18.68 7.86 7.91
N GLN A 207 17.88 6.83 8.24
CA GLN A 207 18.42 5.56 8.72
C GLN A 207 19.32 4.88 7.68
N LEU A 208 18.92 4.87 6.41
CA LEU A 208 19.72 4.33 5.33
C LEU A 208 21.07 5.06 5.18
N ASN A 209 21.06 6.38 5.30
CA ASN A 209 22.29 7.18 5.26
C ASN A 209 23.24 6.81 6.41
N LYS A 210 22.71 6.63 7.64
CA LYS A 210 23.51 6.17 8.80
C LYS A 210 24.10 4.78 8.59
N LEU A 211 23.41 3.91 7.87
CA LEU A 211 23.86 2.55 7.52
C LEU A 211 24.80 2.51 6.31
N GLY A 212 25.14 3.65 5.70
CA GLY A 212 26.04 3.73 4.56
C GLY A 212 25.43 3.24 3.25
N VAL A 213 24.11 3.20 3.12
CA VAL A 213 23.41 2.80 1.89
C VAL A 213 23.53 3.91 0.83
N SER A 214 23.92 3.52 -0.38
CA SER A 214 24.03 4.44 -1.51
C SER A 214 22.69 4.61 -2.20
N ILE A 215 22.14 5.83 -2.24
CA ILE A 215 20.87 6.14 -2.89
C ILE A 215 21.12 6.93 -4.18
N HIS A 216 20.86 6.30 -5.33
CA HIS A 216 21.03 6.86 -6.67
C HIS A 216 19.71 7.40 -7.22
N LYS A 217 19.45 8.67 -6.96
CA LYS A 217 18.29 9.41 -7.48
C LYS A 217 18.46 9.77 -8.95
N ASN A 218 17.33 9.98 -9.66
CA ASN A 218 17.32 10.30 -11.09
C ASN A 218 18.17 9.31 -11.91
N THR A 219 18.11 8.02 -11.55
CA THR A 219 18.93 6.96 -12.11
C THR A 219 18.01 5.83 -12.57
N THR A 220 17.68 5.86 -13.86
CA THR A 220 16.80 4.86 -14.46
C THR A 220 17.56 3.58 -14.74
N VAL A 221 17.07 2.44 -14.23
CA VAL A 221 17.56 1.12 -14.60
C VAL A 221 17.03 0.79 -16.00
N THR A 222 17.94 0.66 -16.95
CA THR A 222 17.64 0.45 -18.36
C THR A 222 17.73 -1.00 -18.80
N ASP A 223 18.64 -1.81 -18.18
CA ASP A 223 18.80 -3.22 -18.49
C ASP A 223 19.59 -3.96 -17.39
N PHE A 224 19.85 -5.26 -17.61
CA PHE A 224 20.61 -6.13 -16.72
C PHE A 224 21.55 -7.02 -17.53
N LYS A 225 22.77 -7.21 -17.04
CA LYS A 225 23.68 -8.23 -17.59
C LYS A 225 23.44 -9.54 -16.86
N ILE A 226 22.92 -10.52 -17.58
CA ILE A 226 22.55 -11.84 -17.04
C ILE A 226 23.47 -12.91 -17.64
N ASN A 227 24.15 -13.64 -16.77
CA ASN A 227 25.02 -14.76 -17.14
C ASN A 227 24.59 -15.99 -16.31
N ASN A 228 24.33 -17.12 -16.97
CA ASN A 228 23.99 -18.38 -16.31
C ASN A 228 22.86 -18.23 -15.26
N ASN A 229 21.79 -17.48 -15.61
CA ASN A 229 20.66 -17.19 -14.71
C ASN A 229 21.03 -16.37 -13.44
N ILE A 230 22.12 -15.62 -13.49
CA ILE A 230 22.57 -14.71 -12.43
C ILE A 230 22.69 -13.30 -13.01
N VAL A 231 22.13 -12.31 -12.36
CA VAL A 231 22.37 -10.90 -12.68
C VAL A 231 23.73 -10.51 -12.10
N SER A 232 24.67 -10.15 -12.97
CA SER A 232 26.01 -9.70 -12.56
C SER A 232 26.15 -8.18 -12.51
N GLU A 233 25.36 -7.46 -13.31
CA GLU A 233 25.38 -6.00 -13.36
C GLU A 233 23.97 -5.44 -13.56
N VAL A 234 23.70 -4.32 -12.90
CA VAL A 234 22.54 -3.44 -13.16
C VAL A 234 22.99 -2.32 -14.07
N ILE A 235 22.38 -2.20 -15.25
CA ILE A 235 22.68 -1.17 -16.26
C ILE A 235 21.74 0.00 -16.05
N THR A 236 22.29 1.19 -15.87
CA THR A 236 21.52 2.39 -15.57
C THR A 236 21.86 3.55 -16.52
N SER A 237 21.03 4.59 -16.49
CA SER A 237 21.28 5.84 -17.21
C SER A 237 22.56 6.59 -16.76
N LYS A 238 23.19 6.19 -15.66
CA LYS A 238 24.39 6.83 -15.09
C LYS A 238 25.59 5.88 -14.94
N GLY A 239 25.56 4.73 -15.60
CA GLY A 239 26.62 3.73 -15.56
C GLY A 239 26.14 2.36 -15.10
N ASN A 240 27.08 1.42 -15.02
CA ASN A 240 26.82 0.03 -14.66
C ASN A 240 27.31 -0.26 -13.24
N PHE A 241 26.53 -1.07 -12.52
CA PHE A 241 26.83 -1.42 -11.14
C PHE A 241 26.85 -2.94 -10.98
N THR A 242 27.97 -3.47 -10.51
CA THR A 242 28.08 -4.91 -10.16
C THR A 242 27.23 -5.22 -8.94
N THR A 243 26.61 -6.41 -8.94
CA THR A 243 25.71 -6.83 -7.86
C THR A 243 25.76 -8.33 -7.65
N ASP A 244 25.57 -8.76 -6.39
CA ASP A 244 25.43 -10.16 -6.02
C ASP A 244 23.95 -10.54 -5.84
N GLU A 245 23.10 -9.58 -5.44
CA GLU A 245 21.65 -9.77 -5.24
C GLU A 245 20.87 -8.60 -5.84
N VAL A 246 19.69 -8.86 -6.38
CA VAL A 246 18.79 -7.85 -6.94
C VAL A 246 17.42 -7.96 -6.29
N VAL A 247 16.89 -6.83 -5.83
CA VAL A 247 15.49 -6.72 -5.36
C VAL A 247 14.70 -5.84 -6.31
N LEU A 248 13.63 -6.38 -6.88
CA LEU A 248 12.70 -5.62 -7.73
C LEU A 248 11.54 -5.08 -6.90
N ALA A 249 11.58 -3.78 -6.59
CA ALA A 249 10.59 -3.07 -5.76
C ALA A 249 9.97 -1.87 -6.49
N THR A 250 9.72 -2.00 -7.79
CA THR A 250 9.32 -0.91 -8.70
C THR A 250 7.80 -0.65 -8.76
N GLY A 251 7.03 -1.18 -7.79
CA GLY A 251 5.59 -0.92 -7.69
C GLY A 251 4.85 -1.26 -9.00
N SER A 252 4.04 -0.34 -9.49
CA SER A 252 3.25 -0.55 -10.71
C SER A 252 4.08 -0.63 -12.00
N TRP A 253 5.37 -0.26 -11.99
CA TRP A 253 6.32 -0.44 -13.11
C TRP A 253 7.01 -1.81 -13.10
N SER A 254 6.72 -2.67 -12.12
CA SER A 254 7.33 -4.00 -12.02
C SER A 254 7.16 -4.88 -13.27
N PRO A 255 6.02 -4.88 -13.99
CA PRO A 255 5.89 -5.66 -15.22
C PRO A 255 6.89 -5.27 -16.32
N GLU A 256 7.19 -3.98 -16.44
CA GLU A 256 8.14 -3.47 -17.45
C GLU A 256 9.59 -3.92 -17.16
N ILE A 257 10.00 -3.77 -15.91
CA ILE A 257 11.36 -4.16 -15.50
C ILE A 257 11.51 -5.68 -15.45
N ALA A 258 10.48 -6.41 -15.01
CA ALA A 258 10.51 -7.87 -14.96
C ALA A 258 10.67 -8.51 -16.35
N LYS A 259 10.17 -7.88 -17.41
CA LYS A 259 10.39 -8.33 -18.80
C LYS A 259 11.88 -8.35 -19.17
N LYS A 260 12.65 -7.37 -18.71
CA LYS A 260 14.13 -7.33 -18.91
C LYS A 260 14.84 -8.43 -18.14
N LEU A 261 14.25 -8.88 -17.05
CA LEU A 261 14.65 -10.03 -16.23
C LEU A 261 13.99 -11.35 -16.69
N GLN A 262 13.49 -11.39 -17.94
CA GLN A 262 12.87 -12.55 -18.56
C GLN A 262 11.73 -13.18 -17.72
N THR A 263 11.08 -12.38 -16.90
CA THR A 263 9.98 -12.79 -16.02
C THR A 263 8.72 -11.98 -16.35
N ARG A 264 7.55 -12.61 -16.23
CA ARG A 264 6.27 -11.93 -16.42
C ARG A 264 5.57 -11.79 -15.08
N ILE A 265 5.17 -10.57 -14.74
CA ILE A 265 4.37 -10.25 -13.57
C ILE A 265 3.01 -9.75 -14.05
N SER A 266 1.93 -10.38 -13.58
CA SER A 266 0.57 -9.91 -13.83
C SER A 266 0.21 -8.87 -12.80
N LEU A 267 0.26 -7.59 -13.20
CA LEU A 267 0.01 -6.47 -12.30
C LEU A 267 -0.52 -5.29 -13.13
N LEU A 268 -1.55 -4.63 -12.61
CA LEU A 268 -2.11 -3.41 -13.21
C LEU A 268 -2.04 -2.23 -12.25
N PRO A 269 -1.78 -1.02 -12.75
CA PRO A 269 -1.83 0.18 -11.94
C PRO A 269 -3.29 0.57 -11.61
N GLY A 270 -3.58 0.70 -10.32
CA GLY A 270 -4.81 1.25 -9.79
C GLY A 270 -4.59 2.70 -9.33
N LYS A 271 -4.96 3.68 -10.16
CA LYS A 271 -4.79 5.09 -9.82
C LYS A 271 -5.78 5.52 -8.74
N GLY A 272 -5.28 6.19 -7.72
CA GLY A 272 -6.07 6.82 -6.68
C GLY A 272 -5.61 8.24 -6.42
N TYR A 273 -6.45 8.99 -5.71
CA TYR A 273 -6.20 10.39 -5.39
C TYR A 273 -6.10 10.60 -3.89
N SER A 274 -5.32 11.59 -3.49
CA SER A 274 -5.37 12.13 -2.13
C SER A 274 -5.08 13.63 -2.14
N PHE A 275 -5.56 14.33 -1.12
CA PHE A 275 -5.22 15.71 -0.82
C PHE A 275 -5.14 15.89 0.69
N THR A 276 -4.47 16.94 1.11
CA THR A 276 -4.21 17.19 2.54
C THR A 276 -4.59 18.62 2.88
N LEU A 277 -5.52 18.77 3.81
CA LEU A 277 -5.80 20.06 4.45
C LEU A 277 -4.76 20.30 5.55
N LYS A 278 -4.09 21.43 5.46
CA LYS A 278 -3.02 21.83 6.38
C LYS A 278 -3.56 22.61 7.57
N GLU A 279 -2.88 22.48 8.73
CA GLU A 279 -3.10 23.31 9.93
C GLU A 279 -4.58 23.38 10.35
N GLN A 280 -5.25 22.23 10.48
CA GLN A 280 -6.66 22.18 10.87
C GLN A 280 -6.83 22.18 12.39
N SER A 281 -7.59 23.17 12.91
CA SER A 281 -7.96 23.25 14.34
C SER A 281 -9.00 22.20 14.74
N HIS A 282 -9.93 21.88 13.83
CA HIS A 282 -10.93 20.82 13.99
C HIS A 282 -10.62 19.68 13.03
N LYS A 283 -10.40 18.49 13.56
CA LYS A 283 -10.04 17.32 12.76
C LYS A 283 -10.44 16.03 13.49
N PRO A 284 -10.68 14.95 12.76
CA PRO A 284 -10.87 13.64 13.37
C PRO A 284 -9.70 13.29 14.29
N SER A 285 -10.00 12.70 15.43
CA SER A 285 -9.01 12.23 16.41
C SER A 285 -8.49 10.82 16.09
N ILE A 286 -9.28 10.06 15.33
CA ILE A 286 -9.01 8.67 14.93
C ILE A 286 -9.09 8.57 13.41
N PRO A 287 -8.17 7.84 12.73
CA PRO A 287 -8.32 7.59 11.30
C PRO A 287 -9.60 6.80 11.02
N SER A 288 -10.25 7.10 9.90
CA SER A 288 -11.49 6.41 9.53
C SER A 288 -11.55 6.05 8.05
N ILE A 289 -12.36 5.04 7.74
CA ILE A 289 -12.82 4.73 6.39
C ILE A 289 -14.33 4.92 6.33
N LEU A 290 -14.76 5.77 5.40
CA LEU A 290 -16.18 6.01 5.08
C LEU A 290 -16.62 4.88 4.15
N CYS A 291 -17.36 3.91 4.69
CA CYS A 291 -17.53 2.60 4.06
C CYS A 291 -18.26 2.64 2.72
N GLU A 292 -19.28 3.49 2.55
CA GLU A 292 -20.02 3.63 1.30
C GLU A 292 -19.17 4.23 0.19
N GLY A 293 -18.41 5.28 0.50
CA GLY A 293 -17.53 5.98 -0.46
C GLY A 293 -16.14 5.37 -0.62
N LYS A 294 -15.76 4.43 0.25
CA LYS A 294 -14.39 3.87 0.33
C LYS A 294 -13.33 4.98 0.43
N VAL A 295 -13.62 5.99 1.26
CA VAL A 295 -12.75 7.14 1.48
C VAL A 295 -12.03 7.01 2.81
N ALA A 296 -10.70 7.11 2.77
CA ALA A 296 -9.85 7.19 3.94
C ALA A 296 -9.73 8.63 4.43
N VAL A 297 -9.92 8.83 5.72
CA VAL A 297 -9.72 10.12 6.42
C VAL A 297 -8.71 9.88 7.51
N THR A 298 -7.56 10.56 7.45
CA THR A 298 -6.47 10.31 8.40
C THR A 298 -5.96 11.61 9.00
N PRO A 299 -6.03 11.78 10.32
CA PRO A 299 -5.33 12.84 11.02
C PRO A 299 -3.81 12.63 10.92
N MET A 300 -3.06 13.67 10.56
CA MET A 300 -1.61 13.62 10.38
C MET A 300 -0.96 14.82 11.10
N ALA A 301 -0.69 14.69 12.39
CA ALA A 301 -0.31 15.80 13.24
C ALA A 301 -1.39 16.91 13.22
N ASN A 302 -1.08 18.11 12.70
CA ASN A 302 -2.06 19.21 12.56
C ASN A 302 -2.83 19.17 11.23
N ASP A 303 -2.51 18.24 10.34
CA ASP A 303 -3.12 18.11 9.03
C ASP A 303 -4.23 17.04 9.03
N ILE A 304 -5.08 17.05 7.98
CA ILE A 304 -5.99 15.95 7.66
C ILE A 304 -5.73 15.51 6.22
N ARG A 305 -5.53 14.22 6.00
CA ARG A 305 -5.46 13.65 4.66
C ARG A 305 -6.72 12.89 4.30
N PHE A 306 -7.20 13.15 3.09
CA PHE A 306 -8.29 12.43 2.46
C PHE A 306 -7.75 11.64 1.29
N GLY A 307 -8.17 10.38 1.15
CA GLY A 307 -7.75 9.55 0.03
C GLY A 307 -8.82 8.57 -0.38
N GLY A 308 -8.93 8.32 -1.67
CA GLY A 308 -9.96 7.41 -2.17
C GLY A 308 -9.70 7.00 -3.60
N THR A 309 -10.71 6.37 -4.17
CA THR A 309 -10.82 5.90 -5.55
C THR A 309 -9.79 4.86 -5.95
N MET A 310 -10.15 4.05 -6.92
CA MET A 310 -9.26 3.13 -7.63
C MET A 310 -9.67 3.04 -9.09
N GLU A 311 -8.88 3.63 -9.97
CA GLU A 311 -9.06 3.55 -11.43
C GLU A 311 -8.02 2.59 -12.01
N ILE A 312 -8.43 1.41 -12.48
CA ILE A 312 -7.55 0.48 -13.20
C ILE A 312 -7.23 1.09 -14.57
N THR A 313 -6.01 1.54 -14.74
CA THR A 313 -5.54 2.31 -15.90
C THR A 313 -4.14 1.87 -16.35
N HIS A 314 -3.29 2.77 -16.79
CA HIS A 314 -1.89 2.56 -17.14
C HIS A 314 -0.99 3.64 -16.51
N ASN A 315 0.31 3.36 -16.36
CA ASN A 315 1.26 4.21 -15.63
C ASN A 315 1.49 5.61 -16.22
N ASN A 316 1.03 5.89 -17.44
CA ASN A 316 1.12 7.19 -18.08
C ASN A 316 -0.19 8.00 -18.04
N ASP A 317 -1.21 7.53 -17.33
CA ASP A 317 -2.46 8.27 -17.10
C ASP A 317 -2.29 9.24 -15.92
N THR A 318 -1.78 10.42 -16.20
CA THR A 318 -1.47 11.45 -15.19
C THR A 318 -2.63 12.41 -14.91
N LYS A 319 -3.73 12.32 -15.66
CA LYS A 319 -4.86 13.25 -15.52
C LYS A 319 -5.67 12.94 -14.26
N ILE A 320 -5.97 13.98 -13.48
CA ILE A 320 -6.87 13.89 -12.33
C ILE A 320 -8.33 13.94 -12.83
N ASN A 321 -9.12 12.96 -12.40
CA ASN A 321 -10.53 12.89 -12.71
C ASN A 321 -11.34 13.67 -11.66
N GLN A 322 -11.82 14.85 -12.03
CA GLN A 322 -12.55 15.76 -11.15
C GLN A 322 -13.84 15.14 -10.57
N ASN A 323 -14.55 14.31 -11.34
CA ASN A 323 -15.77 13.66 -10.83
C ASN A 323 -15.44 12.66 -9.71
N ARG A 324 -14.32 11.92 -9.84
CA ARG A 324 -13.85 11.01 -8.79
C ARG A 324 -13.44 11.77 -7.52
N LEU A 325 -12.75 12.89 -7.71
CA LEU A 325 -12.38 13.76 -6.60
C LEU A 325 -13.61 14.33 -5.90
N LYS A 326 -14.63 14.77 -6.67
CA LYS A 326 -15.92 15.21 -6.13
C LYS A 326 -16.60 14.11 -5.31
N GLY A 327 -16.52 12.84 -5.74
CA GLY A 327 -17.02 11.70 -4.97
C GLY A 327 -16.37 11.56 -3.60
N ILE A 328 -15.05 11.79 -3.49
CA ILE A 328 -14.36 11.82 -2.20
C ILE A 328 -14.91 12.94 -1.31
N ILE A 329 -15.01 14.16 -1.84
CA ILE A 329 -15.45 15.35 -1.10
C ILE A 329 -16.90 15.18 -0.61
N ASN A 330 -17.79 14.72 -1.49
CA ASN A 330 -19.19 14.47 -1.12
C ASN A 330 -19.27 13.46 0.03
N SER A 331 -18.50 12.37 -0.05
CA SER A 331 -18.47 11.38 1.04
C SER A 331 -17.95 11.97 2.34
N VAL A 332 -16.91 12.80 2.31
CA VAL A 332 -16.38 13.41 3.53
C VAL A 332 -17.39 14.36 4.14
N ASN A 333 -17.99 15.26 3.36
CA ASN A 333 -18.97 16.24 3.86
C ASN A 333 -20.26 15.58 4.34
N ASP A 334 -20.62 14.43 3.78
CA ASP A 334 -21.76 13.65 4.24
C ASP A 334 -21.51 13.01 5.62
N PHE A 335 -20.30 12.45 5.85
CA PHE A 335 -19.95 11.79 7.11
C PHE A 335 -19.44 12.73 8.21
N TYR A 336 -18.79 13.83 7.81
CA TYR A 336 -18.19 14.83 8.68
C TYR A 336 -18.71 16.24 8.32
N PRO A 337 -19.98 16.58 8.66
CA PRO A 337 -20.62 17.81 8.19
C PRO A 337 -19.89 19.09 8.64
N ASP A 338 -19.21 19.05 9.78
CA ASP A 338 -18.52 20.23 10.31
C ASP A 338 -17.20 20.52 9.56
N LEU A 339 -16.66 19.58 8.78
CA LEU A 339 -15.44 19.81 8.01
C LEU A 339 -15.67 20.68 6.78
N ASN A 340 -16.86 20.62 6.18
CA ASN A 340 -17.32 21.42 5.03
C ASN A 340 -16.21 21.63 3.96
N ILE A 341 -15.67 20.51 3.46
CA ILE A 341 -14.52 20.52 2.56
C ILE A 341 -14.92 21.02 1.17
N GLU A 342 -14.14 21.96 0.64
CA GLU A 342 -14.26 22.43 -0.72
C GLU A 342 -13.40 21.61 -1.70
N MET A 343 -13.67 21.77 -3.01
CA MET A 343 -12.89 21.13 -4.06
C MET A 343 -11.45 21.64 -4.01
N PRO A 344 -10.45 20.77 -3.78
CA PRO A 344 -9.05 21.18 -3.80
C PRO A 344 -8.64 21.56 -5.23
N LYS A 345 -7.64 22.42 -5.33
CA LYS A 345 -7.02 22.72 -6.61
C LYS A 345 -6.32 21.47 -7.17
N VAL A 346 -6.16 21.44 -8.49
CA VAL A 346 -5.51 20.29 -9.17
C VAL A 346 -4.06 20.14 -8.69
N GLU A 347 -3.35 21.23 -8.48
CA GLU A 347 -1.98 21.27 -7.97
C GLU A 347 -1.83 20.76 -6.53
N ASP A 348 -2.89 20.87 -5.72
CA ASP A 348 -2.94 20.38 -4.33
C ASP A 348 -3.42 18.92 -4.25
N THR A 349 -3.81 18.34 -5.39
CA THR A 349 -4.29 16.97 -5.48
C THR A 349 -3.19 16.04 -5.96
N TRP A 350 -2.80 15.12 -5.10
CA TRP A 350 -1.87 14.06 -5.44
C TRP A 350 -2.58 12.87 -6.09
N TYR A 351 -1.90 12.19 -7.01
CA TYR A 351 -2.32 10.89 -7.54
C TYR A 351 -1.18 9.88 -7.47
N GLY A 352 -1.52 8.59 -7.35
CA GLY A 352 -0.53 7.52 -7.38
C GLY A 352 -1.10 6.20 -7.91
N PHE A 353 -0.20 5.34 -8.36
CA PHE A 353 -0.53 4.06 -8.98
C PHE A 353 -0.28 2.91 -8.01
N ARG A 354 -1.35 2.33 -7.49
CA ARG A 354 -1.31 1.14 -6.64
C ARG A 354 -0.98 -0.08 -7.50
N PRO A 355 0.03 -0.88 -7.16
CA PRO A 355 0.39 -2.10 -7.90
C PRO A 355 -0.58 -3.24 -7.58
N CYS A 356 -1.65 -3.39 -8.38
CA CYS A 356 -2.71 -4.36 -8.14
C CYS A 356 -2.42 -5.70 -8.80
N THR A 357 -2.17 -6.73 -8.01
CA THR A 357 -2.10 -8.13 -8.47
C THR A 357 -3.51 -8.71 -8.67
N PRO A 358 -3.70 -9.69 -9.53
CA PRO A 358 -5.01 -10.31 -9.73
C PRO A 358 -5.48 -11.14 -8.54
N SER A 359 -4.57 -11.61 -7.69
CA SER A 359 -4.91 -12.33 -6.45
C SER A 359 -5.26 -11.39 -5.29
N GLY A 360 -4.88 -10.09 -5.39
CA GLY A 360 -4.94 -9.15 -4.26
C GLY A 360 -3.83 -9.35 -3.23
N MET A 361 -2.94 -10.32 -3.43
CA MET A 361 -1.80 -10.61 -2.55
C MET A 361 -0.53 -9.91 -3.03
N PRO A 362 0.35 -9.43 -2.14
CA PRO A 362 1.68 -8.96 -2.54
C PRO A 362 2.54 -10.12 -3.07
N ILE A 363 3.54 -9.77 -3.86
CA ILE A 363 4.56 -10.70 -4.38
C ILE A 363 5.84 -10.45 -3.60
N ILE A 364 6.23 -11.40 -2.73
CA ILE A 364 7.43 -11.35 -1.89
C ILE A 364 8.10 -12.72 -2.01
N THR A 365 8.95 -12.90 -3.04
CA THR A 365 9.49 -14.22 -3.38
C THR A 365 10.77 -14.12 -4.19
N LYS A 366 11.61 -15.15 -4.10
CA LYS A 366 12.75 -15.34 -5.03
C LYS A 366 12.25 -15.76 -6.41
N SER A 367 12.95 -15.33 -7.43
CA SER A 367 12.70 -15.78 -8.80
C SER A 367 13.06 -17.26 -8.95
N LYS A 368 12.19 -18.02 -9.64
CA LYS A 368 12.49 -19.42 -10.01
C LYS A 368 13.48 -19.54 -11.18
N LYS A 369 13.68 -18.43 -11.93
CA LYS A 369 14.49 -18.42 -13.15
C LYS A 369 15.87 -17.78 -12.92
N ILE A 370 15.90 -16.67 -12.19
CA ILE A 370 17.13 -15.92 -11.89
C ILE A 370 17.43 -16.09 -10.41
N THR A 371 18.52 -16.74 -10.08
CA THR A 371 18.78 -17.26 -8.73
C THR A 371 19.03 -16.18 -7.69
N ASN A 372 19.55 -15.00 -8.11
CA ASN A 372 19.85 -13.86 -7.26
C ASN A 372 18.84 -12.69 -7.43
N LEU A 373 17.60 -13.00 -7.85
CA LEU A 373 16.54 -12.02 -8.00
C LEU A 373 15.42 -12.29 -6.99
N THR A 374 15.04 -11.27 -6.25
CA THR A 374 13.89 -11.26 -5.33
C THR A 374 12.88 -10.21 -5.76
N PHE A 375 11.61 -10.58 -5.79
CA PHE A 375 10.49 -9.66 -6.04
C PHE A 375 9.90 -9.17 -4.73
N ALA A 376 9.62 -7.86 -4.65
CA ALA A 376 8.94 -7.21 -3.55
C ALA A 376 7.98 -6.14 -4.11
N THR A 377 6.80 -6.56 -4.56
CA THR A 377 5.86 -5.70 -5.30
C THR A 377 4.41 -6.16 -5.13
N GLY A 378 3.46 -5.49 -5.77
CA GLY A 378 2.07 -5.96 -5.80
C GLY A 378 1.25 -5.68 -4.56
N HIS A 379 1.68 -4.80 -3.68
CA HIS A 379 1.05 -4.51 -2.38
C HIS A 379 -0.25 -3.68 -2.48
N ALA A 380 -0.73 -3.37 -3.67
CA ALA A 380 -1.92 -2.55 -3.91
C ALA A 380 -1.91 -1.26 -3.05
N MET A 381 -2.94 -1.04 -2.23
CA MET A 381 -3.03 0.10 -1.31
C MET A 381 -2.26 -0.10 0.00
N MET A 382 -1.85 -1.34 0.30
CA MET A 382 -1.24 -1.74 1.57
C MET A 382 0.29 -1.54 1.61
N GLY A 383 0.90 -0.96 0.56
CA GLY A 383 2.35 -0.87 0.45
C GLY A 383 3.03 -0.21 1.64
N LEU A 384 2.48 0.89 2.17
CA LEU A 384 3.00 1.52 3.39
C LEU A 384 2.80 0.60 4.60
N SER A 385 1.58 0.12 4.81
CA SER A 385 1.23 -0.74 5.95
C SER A 385 2.12 -1.99 6.06
N LEU A 386 2.51 -2.58 4.93
CA LEU A 386 3.26 -3.84 4.87
C LEU A 386 4.78 -3.67 4.66
N ALA A 387 5.28 -2.43 4.56
CA ALA A 387 6.64 -2.18 4.11
C ALA A 387 7.74 -2.73 5.03
N PRO A 388 7.73 -2.53 6.36
CA PRO A 388 8.75 -3.07 7.23
C PRO A 388 8.80 -4.60 7.20
N ALA A 389 7.67 -5.28 7.29
CA ALA A 389 7.61 -6.75 7.22
C ALA A 389 8.10 -7.27 5.87
N THR A 390 7.68 -6.63 4.75
CA THR A 390 8.19 -6.97 3.43
C THR A 390 9.70 -6.84 3.35
N GLY A 391 10.26 -5.74 3.85
CA GLY A 391 11.70 -5.50 3.86
C GLY A 391 12.46 -6.55 4.67
N LYS A 392 11.94 -6.91 5.85
CA LYS A 392 12.51 -7.95 6.71
C LYS A 392 12.49 -9.32 6.02
N ILE A 393 11.34 -9.72 5.44
CA ILE A 393 11.22 -11.01 4.71
C ILE A 393 12.16 -11.04 3.50
N VAL A 394 12.29 -9.95 2.75
CA VAL A 394 13.26 -9.87 1.64
C VAL A 394 14.68 -10.12 2.13
N ALA A 395 15.09 -9.52 3.24
CA ALA A 395 16.42 -9.74 3.81
C ALA A 395 16.61 -11.18 4.30
N GLU A 396 15.60 -11.79 4.92
CA GLU A 396 15.60 -13.20 5.35
C GLU A 396 15.73 -14.15 4.16
N LEU A 397 14.94 -13.94 3.10
CA LEU A 397 15.01 -14.75 1.87
C LEU A 397 16.40 -14.69 1.21
N ILE A 398 16.99 -13.49 1.12
CA ILE A 398 18.29 -13.26 0.51
C ILE A 398 19.42 -13.88 1.37
N SER A 399 19.32 -13.74 2.69
CA SER A 399 20.29 -14.30 3.63
C SER A 399 20.14 -15.81 3.86
N GLY A 400 19.11 -16.45 3.27
CA GLY A 400 18.84 -17.89 3.44
C GLY A 400 18.34 -18.23 4.86
N LYS A 401 17.76 -17.28 5.58
CA LYS A 401 17.18 -17.47 6.91
C LYS A 401 15.71 -17.93 6.80
N PRO A 402 15.17 -18.61 7.81
CA PRO A 402 13.73 -18.82 7.92
C PRO A 402 12.99 -17.49 7.92
N THR A 403 11.87 -17.40 7.17
CA THR A 403 11.06 -16.19 7.13
C THR A 403 10.20 -16.05 8.38
N SER A 404 10.09 -14.82 8.89
CA SER A 404 9.32 -14.49 10.10
C SER A 404 7.83 -14.81 9.97
N VAL A 405 7.29 -14.84 8.74
CA VAL A 405 5.93 -15.30 8.44
C VAL A 405 5.96 -16.21 7.22
N ALA A 406 4.94 -17.07 7.08
CA ALA A 406 4.82 -17.98 5.94
C ALA A 406 4.62 -17.20 4.64
N THR A 407 5.41 -17.50 3.60
CA THR A 407 5.41 -16.77 2.32
C THR A 407 4.73 -17.51 1.17
N ASN A 408 4.10 -18.65 1.41
CA ASN A 408 3.45 -19.48 0.39
C ASN A 408 2.32 -18.76 -0.37
N MET A 409 1.66 -17.77 0.24
CA MET A 409 0.63 -16.94 -0.39
C MET A 409 1.19 -15.71 -1.15
N PHE A 410 2.48 -15.42 -1.05
CA PHE A 410 3.14 -14.25 -1.64
C PHE A 410 3.98 -14.61 -2.87
N GLN A 411 3.69 -15.73 -3.49
CA GLN A 411 4.41 -16.24 -4.67
C GLN A 411 3.95 -15.56 -5.96
N LEU A 412 4.81 -15.65 -7.01
CA LEU A 412 4.55 -15.15 -8.35
C LEU A 412 3.71 -16.16 -9.16
#